data_170a4bbbd40673ce001c3d6a3b96fec5
#
_entry.id   170a4bbbd40673ce001c3d6a3b96fec5
#
_cell.length_a   1.000
_cell.length_b   1.000
_cell.length_c   1.000
_cell.angle_alpha   90.00
_cell.angle_beta   90.00
_cell.angle_gamma   90.00
#
_symmetry.space_group_name_H-M   'P 1'
#
loop_
_entity.id
_entity.type
_entity.pdbx_description
1 polymer ?
#
loop_
_entity_poly.entity_id
_entity_poly.type
_entity_poly.pdbx_seq_one_letter_code
_entity_poly.pdbx_strand_id
1 'polypeptide(L)'
;SKLLATSDGLYTNGVYGFINILNKYLEEENPDYICVAFDLKAPTFRHKEFEGYKAKRKGMPEELAVQVPVIKEVLDAMNIKRLELEGYEADDIIGSLSLCAEKMGIGVIIITGDRDALQLASHSTRVKIPTSRGGKTETDEYDYNRVKEKYGVTPSQLIDVKGLMG
;
A
#
# COMPACT_ATOMS: atom_id res chain seq x y z
N SER A 1 -13.05 -19.93 1.16
CA SER A 1 -14.25 -19.10 1.07
C SER A 1 -14.67 -19.03 -0.39
N LYS A 2 -15.99 -19.02 -0.64
CA LYS A 2 -16.54 -18.91 -1.99
C LYS A 2 -16.15 -17.54 -2.56
N LEU A 3 -15.52 -17.52 -3.73
CA LEU A 3 -15.17 -16.26 -4.40
C LEU A 3 -16.47 -15.54 -4.82
N LEU A 4 -16.51 -14.24 -4.57
CA LEU A 4 -17.59 -13.38 -5.06
C LEU A 4 -17.36 -13.12 -6.54
N ALA A 5 -18.41 -13.30 -7.34
CA ALA A 5 -18.39 -13.02 -8.78
C ALA A 5 -19.72 -12.41 -9.22
N THR A 6 -19.69 -11.63 -10.30
CA THR A 6 -20.89 -11.15 -11.01
C THR A 6 -21.57 -12.30 -11.75
N SER A 7 -22.77 -12.07 -12.28
CA SER A 7 -23.54 -13.07 -13.06
C SER A 7 -22.82 -13.52 -14.33
N ASP A 8 -21.98 -12.68 -14.89
CA ASP A 8 -21.14 -12.91 -16.07
C ASP A 8 -19.74 -13.47 -15.75
N GLY A 9 -19.50 -13.80 -14.47
CA GLY A 9 -18.32 -14.53 -14.02
C GLY A 9 -17.11 -13.69 -13.65
N LEU A 10 -17.21 -12.36 -13.62
CA LEU A 10 -16.13 -11.49 -13.15
C LEU A 10 -15.98 -11.62 -11.63
N TYR A 11 -14.80 -11.97 -11.16
CA TYR A 11 -14.48 -11.97 -9.74
C TYR A 11 -14.49 -10.55 -9.17
N THR A 12 -15.10 -10.36 -8.00
CA THR A 12 -15.29 -9.04 -7.36
C THR A 12 -14.82 -8.98 -5.91
N ASN A 13 -14.33 -10.06 -5.35
CA ASN A 13 -13.87 -10.11 -3.95
C ASN A 13 -12.73 -9.14 -3.65
N GLY A 14 -11.81 -8.91 -4.60
CA GLY A 14 -10.72 -7.92 -4.47
C GLY A 14 -11.26 -6.49 -4.50
N VAL A 15 -12.14 -6.18 -5.46
CA VAL A 15 -12.82 -4.88 -5.55
C VAL A 15 -13.58 -4.59 -4.26
N TYR A 16 -14.43 -5.52 -3.83
CA TYR A 16 -15.22 -5.38 -2.62
C TYR A 16 -14.35 -5.17 -1.36
N GLY A 17 -13.31 -5.99 -1.22
CA GLY A 17 -12.39 -5.86 -0.09
C GLY A 17 -11.65 -4.53 -0.08
N PHE A 18 -11.16 -4.09 -1.24
CA PHE A 18 -10.47 -2.80 -1.39
C PHE A 18 -11.39 -1.62 -1.04
N ILE A 19 -12.61 -1.58 -1.60
CA ILE A 19 -13.55 -0.48 -1.38
C ILE A 19 -13.99 -0.42 0.09
N ASN A 20 -14.23 -1.58 0.73
CA ASN A 20 -14.56 -1.59 2.16
C ASN A 20 -13.42 -1.02 3.03
N ILE A 21 -12.17 -1.37 2.73
CA ILE A 21 -11.01 -0.82 3.43
C ILE A 21 -10.89 0.68 3.16
N LEU A 22 -11.05 1.10 1.90
CA LEU A 22 -11.00 2.51 1.51
C LEU A 22 -12.06 3.34 2.27
N ASN A 23 -13.33 2.92 2.21
CA ASN A 23 -14.43 3.62 2.89
C ASN A 23 -14.21 3.70 4.40
N LYS A 24 -13.76 2.60 5.02
CA LYS A 24 -13.42 2.59 6.45
C LYS A 24 -12.45 3.72 6.79
N TYR A 25 -11.36 3.85 6.04
CA TYR A 25 -10.34 4.86 6.34
C TYR A 25 -10.75 6.28 5.92
N LEU A 26 -11.59 6.44 4.90
CA LEU A 26 -12.20 7.72 4.59
C LEU A 26 -13.08 8.22 5.74
N GLU A 27 -13.87 7.34 6.35
CA GLU A 27 -14.72 7.66 7.49
C GLU A 27 -13.92 7.90 8.78
N GLU A 28 -12.92 7.06 9.05
CA GLU A 28 -12.11 7.15 10.28
C GLU A 28 -11.17 8.36 10.30
N GLU A 29 -10.54 8.67 9.16
CA GLU A 29 -9.47 9.68 9.09
C GLU A 29 -9.96 11.02 8.53
N ASN A 30 -11.07 11.03 7.79
CA ASN A 30 -11.62 12.24 7.15
C ASN A 30 -10.52 13.11 6.50
N PRO A 31 -9.73 12.58 5.53
CA PRO A 31 -8.55 13.24 5.04
C PRO A 31 -8.88 14.43 4.13
N ASP A 32 -8.08 15.50 4.19
CA ASP A 32 -8.18 16.64 3.26
C ASP A 32 -7.71 16.25 1.84
N TYR A 33 -6.78 15.32 1.74
CA TYR A 33 -6.20 14.84 0.49
C TYR A 33 -6.09 13.31 0.50
N ILE A 34 -6.39 12.71 -0.64
CA ILE A 34 -6.25 11.25 -0.82
C ILE A 34 -5.71 10.94 -2.20
N CYS A 35 -4.85 9.94 -2.27
CA CYS A 35 -4.45 9.31 -3.53
C CYS A 35 -4.17 7.82 -3.31
N VAL A 36 -4.21 7.06 -4.39
CA VAL A 36 -3.89 5.63 -4.40
C VAL A 36 -2.77 5.37 -5.39
N ALA A 37 -1.67 4.77 -4.93
CA ALA A 37 -0.55 4.39 -5.79
C ALA A 37 -0.69 2.95 -6.26
N PHE A 38 -0.37 2.70 -7.52
CA PHE A 38 -0.35 1.38 -8.15
C PHE A 38 0.98 1.10 -8.81
N ASP A 39 1.38 -0.17 -8.78
CA ASP A 39 2.48 -0.66 -9.61
C ASP A 39 2.05 -0.77 -11.07
N LEU A 40 2.94 -0.40 -11.97
CA LEU A 40 2.80 -0.71 -13.40
C LEU A 40 3.41 -2.08 -13.73
N LYS A 41 2.85 -2.75 -14.74
CA LYS A 41 3.41 -3.98 -15.32
C LYS A 41 4.63 -3.67 -16.21
N ALA A 42 5.54 -2.81 -15.75
CA ALA A 42 6.74 -2.40 -16.47
C ALA A 42 7.98 -2.66 -15.60
N PRO A 43 9.14 -2.93 -16.21
CA PRO A 43 10.38 -3.04 -15.46
C PRO A 43 10.69 -1.74 -14.74
N THR A 44 11.03 -1.83 -13.46
CA THR A 44 11.49 -0.69 -12.67
C THR A 44 13.01 -0.50 -12.83
N PHE A 45 13.52 0.62 -12.33
CA PHE A 45 14.98 0.86 -12.32
C PHE A 45 15.73 -0.26 -11.60
N ARG A 46 15.14 -0.88 -10.55
CA ARG A 46 15.74 -2.00 -9.81
C ARG A 46 15.93 -3.25 -10.71
N HIS A 47 15.01 -3.51 -11.65
CA HIS A 47 15.14 -4.59 -12.61
C HIS A 47 16.28 -4.33 -13.62
N LYS A 48 16.54 -3.05 -13.92
CA LYS A 48 17.63 -2.65 -14.82
C LYS A 48 18.99 -2.74 -14.13
N GLU A 49 19.05 -2.47 -12.83
CA GLU A 49 20.27 -2.51 -12.04
C GLU A 49 20.61 -3.92 -11.53
N PHE A 50 19.59 -4.76 -11.28
CA PHE A 50 19.77 -6.11 -10.78
C PHE A 50 18.81 -7.10 -11.45
N GLU A 51 19.30 -7.93 -12.35
CA GLU A 51 18.54 -8.91 -13.13
C GLU A 51 17.77 -9.92 -12.27
N GLY A 52 18.28 -10.24 -11.07
CA GLY A 52 17.63 -11.12 -10.09
C GLY A 52 16.51 -10.47 -9.27
N TYR A 53 16.25 -9.17 -9.43
CA TYR A 53 15.25 -8.48 -8.61
C TYR A 53 13.86 -9.06 -8.80
N LYS A 54 13.27 -9.55 -7.71
CA LYS A 54 11.93 -10.20 -7.70
C LYS A 54 11.77 -11.38 -8.66
N ALA A 55 12.86 -11.94 -9.24
CA ALA A 55 12.80 -13.00 -10.25
C ALA A 55 12.07 -14.28 -9.78
N LYS A 56 12.07 -14.54 -8.47
CA LYS A 56 11.37 -15.69 -7.86
C LYS A 56 9.97 -15.36 -7.34
N ARG A 57 9.52 -14.11 -7.47
CA ARG A 57 8.20 -13.68 -6.96
C ARG A 57 7.12 -14.20 -7.91
N LYS A 58 6.15 -14.94 -7.38
CA LYS A 58 4.97 -15.32 -8.14
C LYS A 58 4.20 -14.04 -8.50
N GLY A 59 3.79 -13.93 -9.75
CA GLY A 59 2.94 -12.83 -10.20
C GLY A 59 1.60 -12.79 -9.44
N MET A 60 0.88 -11.70 -9.62
CA MET A 60 -0.49 -11.57 -9.10
C MET A 60 -1.37 -12.68 -9.71
N PRO A 61 -2.20 -13.39 -8.89
CA PRO A 61 -3.16 -14.34 -9.43
C PRO A 61 -4.06 -13.69 -10.49
N GLU A 62 -4.38 -14.44 -11.54
CA GLU A 62 -5.15 -13.91 -12.68
C GLU A 62 -6.53 -13.40 -12.23
N GLU A 63 -7.18 -14.10 -11.30
CA GLU A 63 -8.47 -13.73 -10.72
C GLU A 63 -8.44 -12.38 -9.98
N LEU A 64 -7.27 -11.97 -9.49
CA LEU A 64 -7.08 -10.66 -8.88
C LEU A 64 -6.65 -9.62 -9.92
N ALA A 65 -5.82 -10.03 -10.88
CA ALA A 65 -5.31 -9.13 -11.93
C ALA A 65 -6.43 -8.51 -12.77
N VAL A 66 -7.50 -9.27 -13.07
CA VAL A 66 -8.67 -8.79 -13.81
C VAL A 66 -9.53 -7.78 -13.02
N GLN A 67 -9.37 -7.73 -11.71
CA GLN A 67 -10.11 -6.81 -10.84
C GLN A 67 -9.41 -5.44 -10.68
N VAL A 68 -8.11 -5.36 -10.95
CA VAL A 68 -7.36 -4.09 -10.81
C VAL A 68 -7.90 -2.97 -11.71
N PRO A 69 -8.23 -3.20 -12.99
CA PRO A 69 -8.88 -2.18 -13.82
C PRO A 69 -10.21 -1.68 -13.23
N VAL A 70 -11.03 -2.59 -12.70
CA VAL A 70 -12.31 -2.23 -12.07
C VAL A 70 -12.10 -1.37 -10.82
N ILE A 71 -11.11 -1.69 -9.98
CA ILE A 71 -10.73 -0.85 -8.84
C ILE A 71 -10.37 0.56 -9.31
N LYS A 72 -9.60 0.67 -10.39
CA LYS A 72 -9.19 1.96 -10.97
C LYS A 72 -10.39 2.76 -11.48
N GLU A 73 -11.34 2.13 -12.15
CA GLU A 73 -12.59 2.75 -12.61
C GLU A 73 -13.43 3.26 -11.43
N VAL A 74 -13.54 2.48 -10.35
CA VAL A 74 -14.26 2.90 -9.15
C VAL A 74 -13.58 4.12 -8.50
N LEU A 75 -12.25 4.14 -8.39
CA LEU A 75 -11.51 5.29 -7.88
C LEU A 75 -11.73 6.54 -8.74
N ASP A 76 -11.73 6.40 -10.07
CA ASP A 76 -12.04 7.49 -11.00
C ASP A 76 -13.46 8.03 -10.79
N ALA A 77 -14.44 7.13 -10.64
CA ALA A 77 -15.83 7.50 -10.35
C ALA A 77 -15.99 8.18 -8.98
N MET A 78 -15.16 7.83 -8.00
CA MET A 78 -15.10 8.48 -6.67
C MET A 78 -14.29 9.79 -6.69
N ASN A 79 -13.72 10.18 -7.84
CA ASN A 79 -12.82 11.33 -8.00
C ASN A 79 -11.57 11.23 -7.09
N ILE A 80 -11.07 10.01 -6.87
CA ILE A 80 -9.86 9.74 -6.09
C ILE A 80 -8.66 9.64 -7.04
N LYS A 81 -7.63 10.45 -6.79
CA LYS A 81 -6.43 10.48 -7.62
C LYS A 81 -5.68 9.15 -7.58
N ARG A 82 -5.43 8.58 -8.74
CA ARG A 82 -4.54 7.43 -8.94
C ARG A 82 -3.16 7.90 -9.39
N LEU A 83 -2.12 7.22 -8.87
CA LEU A 83 -0.74 7.54 -9.18
C LEU A 83 -0.02 6.27 -9.65
N GLU A 84 0.60 6.37 -10.80
CA GLU A 84 1.39 5.33 -11.45
C GLU A 84 2.58 6.02 -12.12
N LEU A 85 3.77 5.47 -12.00
CA LEU A 85 4.96 6.04 -12.60
C LEU A 85 5.82 4.94 -13.22
N GLU A 86 6.08 5.04 -14.51
CA GLU A 86 6.93 4.09 -15.22
C GLU A 86 8.35 4.12 -14.67
N GLY A 87 8.92 2.93 -14.45
CA GLY A 87 10.24 2.77 -13.88
C GLY A 87 10.30 2.77 -12.35
N TYR A 88 9.19 3.04 -11.66
CA TYR A 88 9.08 3.07 -10.20
C TYR A 88 7.99 2.14 -9.70
N GLU A 89 8.10 1.74 -8.43
CA GLU A 89 7.07 0.96 -7.73
C GLU A 89 6.14 1.88 -6.94
N ALA A 90 4.95 1.40 -6.59
CA ALA A 90 4.01 2.15 -5.76
C ALA A 90 4.64 2.63 -4.44
N ASP A 91 5.52 1.82 -3.84
CA ASP A 91 6.23 2.17 -2.61
C ASP A 91 7.17 3.38 -2.79
N ASP A 92 7.79 3.53 -3.97
CA ASP A 92 8.63 4.71 -4.28
C ASP A 92 7.77 5.98 -4.38
N ILE A 93 6.59 5.86 -4.98
CA ILE A 93 5.62 6.96 -5.09
C ILE A 93 5.15 7.37 -3.70
N ILE A 94 4.73 6.40 -2.88
CA ILE A 94 4.26 6.63 -1.50
C ILE A 94 5.36 7.29 -0.66
N GLY A 95 6.60 6.77 -0.71
CA GLY A 95 7.73 7.32 0.02
C GLY A 95 8.04 8.77 -0.39
N SER A 96 8.04 9.05 -1.71
CA SER A 96 8.30 10.39 -2.23
C SER A 96 7.21 11.38 -1.82
N LEU A 97 5.95 10.97 -1.91
CA LEU A 97 4.82 11.82 -1.53
C LEU A 97 4.78 12.11 -0.03
N SER A 98 5.03 11.11 0.81
CA SER A 98 5.07 11.31 2.27
C SER A 98 6.15 12.30 2.67
N LEU A 99 7.35 12.19 2.09
CA LEU A 99 8.44 13.15 2.33
C LEU A 99 8.10 14.58 1.85
N CYS A 100 7.42 14.70 0.69
CA CYS A 100 6.99 16.00 0.18
C CYS A 100 5.92 16.63 1.09
N ALA A 101 4.94 15.85 1.53
CA ALA A 101 3.89 16.29 2.42
C ALA A 101 4.44 16.74 3.79
N GLU A 102 5.37 15.98 4.37
CA GLU A 102 6.05 16.35 5.61
C GLU A 102 6.78 17.69 5.51
N LYS A 103 7.51 17.92 4.40
CA LYS A 103 8.19 19.21 4.14
C LYS A 103 7.23 20.38 4.04
N MET A 104 5.97 20.12 3.67
CA MET A 104 4.89 21.11 3.61
C MET A 104 4.12 21.25 4.93
N GLY A 105 4.51 20.50 5.98
CA GLY A 105 3.83 20.49 7.26
C GLY A 105 2.50 19.73 7.26
N ILE A 106 2.28 18.85 6.28
CA ILE A 106 1.07 18.04 6.14
C ILE A 106 1.30 16.68 6.80
N GLY A 107 0.42 16.30 7.73
CA GLY A 107 0.43 14.96 8.33
C GLY A 107 0.04 13.89 7.32
N VAL A 108 0.70 12.73 7.36
CA VAL A 108 0.51 11.64 6.40
C VAL A 108 0.02 10.38 7.10
N ILE A 109 -0.92 9.71 6.46
CA ILE A 109 -1.36 8.35 6.84
C ILE A 109 -1.17 7.44 5.64
N ILE A 110 -0.27 6.47 5.77
CA ILE A 110 -0.03 5.45 4.76
C ILE A 110 -0.85 4.21 5.13
N ILE A 111 -1.70 3.75 4.22
CA ILE A 111 -2.49 2.53 4.40
C ILE A 111 -1.96 1.48 3.43
N THR A 112 -1.39 0.41 3.95
CA THR A 112 -0.77 -0.64 3.14
C THR A 112 -0.78 -1.98 3.88
N GLY A 113 -0.77 -3.07 3.13
CA GLY A 113 -0.51 -4.41 3.68
C GLY A 113 0.98 -4.72 3.83
N ASP A 114 1.86 -3.90 3.24
CA ASP A 114 3.29 -4.14 3.25
C ASP A 114 3.96 -3.52 4.48
N ARG A 115 4.63 -4.37 5.28
CA ARG A 115 5.38 -3.93 6.46
C ARG A 115 6.67 -3.19 6.10
N ASP A 116 7.10 -3.21 4.85
CA ASP A 116 8.26 -2.43 4.41
C ASP A 116 7.99 -0.93 4.49
N ALA A 117 6.74 -0.51 4.36
CA ALA A 117 6.33 0.87 4.56
C ALA A 117 6.57 1.41 6.00
N LEU A 118 6.80 0.54 6.99
CA LEU A 118 7.13 0.99 8.36
C LEU A 118 8.41 1.83 8.43
N GLN A 119 9.31 1.70 7.45
CA GLN A 119 10.47 2.57 7.31
C GLN A 119 10.11 4.05 7.09
N LEU A 120 8.89 4.32 6.60
CA LEU A 120 8.39 5.66 6.32
C LEU A 120 7.73 6.32 7.54
N ALA A 121 7.51 5.57 8.63
CA ALA A 121 6.93 6.12 9.84
C ALA A 121 7.83 7.22 10.42
N SER A 122 7.22 8.35 10.79
CA SER A 122 7.91 9.50 11.35
C SER A 122 7.08 10.17 12.44
N HIS A 123 7.45 11.36 12.87
CA HIS A 123 6.62 12.16 13.78
C HIS A 123 5.37 12.75 13.07
N SER A 124 5.38 12.84 11.74
CA SER A 124 4.30 13.37 10.91
C SER A 124 3.63 12.31 10.04
N THR A 125 4.25 11.13 9.88
CA THR A 125 3.74 10.02 9.07
C THR A 125 3.42 8.82 9.94
N ARG A 126 2.16 8.35 9.85
CA ARG A 126 1.69 7.11 10.46
C ARG A 126 1.45 6.05 9.39
N VAL A 127 1.76 4.80 9.70
CA VAL A 127 1.51 3.66 8.81
C VAL A 127 0.44 2.77 9.44
N LYS A 128 -0.64 2.54 8.72
CA LYS A 128 -1.74 1.66 9.13
C LYS A 128 -1.73 0.40 8.28
N ILE A 129 -1.69 -0.74 8.96
CA ILE A 129 -1.68 -2.06 8.32
C ILE A 129 -2.99 -2.76 8.65
N PRO A 130 -3.92 -2.84 7.68
CA PRO A 130 -5.15 -3.61 7.85
C PRO A 130 -4.83 -5.10 7.93
N THR A 131 -5.34 -5.76 8.96
CA THR A 131 -5.21 -7.21 9.18
C THR A 131 -6.59 -7.83 9.31
N SER A 132 -6.79 -9.01 8.75
CA SER A 132 -8.05 -9.75 8.91
C SER A 132 -7.91 -10.76 10.04
N ARG A 133 -8.68 -10.60 11.11
CA ARG A 133 -8.75 -11.54 12.23
C ARG A 133 -10.20 -11.92 12.51
N GLY A 134 -10.52 -13.21 12.43
CA GLY A 134 -11.86 -13.70 12.72
C GLY A 134 -12.97 -13.08 11.84
N GLY A 135 -12.68 -12.73 10.59
CA GLY A 135 -13.62 -12.09 9.67
C GLY A 135 -13.83 -10.59 9.89
N LYS A 136 -13.14 -9.99 10.85
CA LYS A 136 -13.12 -8.53 11.07
C LYS A 136 -11.80 -7.94 10.58
N THR A 137 -11.87 -6.73 10.01
CA THR A 137 -10.67 -5.96 9.66
C THR A 137 -10.22 -5.15 10.87
N GLU A 138 -9.12 -5.56 11.48
CA GLU A 138 -8.40 -4.82 12.51
C GLU A 138 -7.32 -3.97 11.85
N THR A 139 -6.84 -2.94 12.55
CA THR A 139 -5.78 -2.05 12.06
C THR A 139 -4.65 -2.00 13.06
N ASP A 140 -3.46 -2.41 12.63
CA ASP A 140 -2.22 -2.13 13.36
C ASP A 140 -1.70 -0.76 12.91
N GLU A 141 -1.60 0.20 13.83
CA GLU A 141 -1.07 1.55 13.54
C GLU A 141 0.34 1.68 14.09
N TYR A 142 1.22 2.29 13.31
CA TYR A 142 2.61 2.51 13.64
C TYR A 142 3.00 3.96 13.36
N ASP A 143 3.47 4.65 14.39
CA ASP A 143 4.22 5.89 14.33
C ASP A 143 5.72 5.62 14.59
N TYR A 144 6.53 6.67 14.64
CA TYR A 144 7.95 6.58 14.95
C TYR A 144 8.23 5.82 16.26
N ASN A 145 7.49 6.16 17.33
CA ASN A 145 7.72 5.60 18.66
C ASN A 145 7.34 4.13 18.72
N ARG A 146 6.22 3.75 18.14
CA ARG A 146 5.75 2.36 18.13
C ARG A 146 6.64 1.45 17.30
N VAL A 147 7.22 1.95 16.20
CA VAL A 147 8.23 1.20 15.46
C VAL A 147 9.46 0.96 16.33
N LYS A 148 9.97 2.00 16.98
CA LYS A 148 11.14 1.91 17.87
C LYS A 148 10.90 0.97 19.06
N GLU A 149 9.73 1.04 19.68
CA GLU A 149 9.33 0.17 20.78
C GLU A 149 9.28 -1.30 20.34
N LYS A 150 8.65 -1.56 19.20
CA LYS A 150 8.42 -2.93 18.72
C LYS A 150 9.66 -3.60 18.15
N TYR A 151 10.49 -2.86 17.43
CA TYR A 151 11.62 -3.42 16.68
C TYR A 151 12.99 -3.08 17.30
N GLY A 152 13.05 -2.20 18.30
CA GLY A 152 14.30 -1.78 18.95
C GLY A 152 15.16 -0.84 18.11
N VAL A 153 14.70 -0.45 16.92
CA VAL A 153 15.40 0.40 15.96
C VAL A 153 14.48 1.51 15.46
N THR A 154 15.06 2.59 14.91
CA THR A 154 14.27 3.64 14.27
C THR A 154 13.66 3.16 12.95
N PRO A 155 12.56 3.78 12.45
CA PRO A 155 11.97 3.43 11.17
C PRO A 155 13.00 3.38 10.02
N SER A 156 13.88 4.36 9.93
CA SER A 156 14.93 4.41 8.90
C SER A 156 15.96 3.27 9.00
N GLN A 157 16.19 2.72 10.18
CA GLN A 157 17.10 1.60 10.41
C GLN A 157 16.45 0.23 10.12
N LEU A 158 15.12 0.16 9.91
CA LEU A 158 14.45 -1.10 9.55
C LEU A 158 14.98 -1.68 8.24
N ILE A 159 15.46 -0.85 7.32
CA ILE A 159 16.07 -1.30 6.05
C ILE A 159 17.30 -2.14 6.34
N ASP A 160 18.16 -1.67 7.24
CA ASP A 160 19.41 -2.36 7.62
C ASP A 160 19.10 -3.71 8.28
N VAL A 161 18.12 -3.71 9.21
CA VAL A 161 17.66 -4.95 9.86
C VAL A 161 17.19 -5.96 8.82
N LYS A 162 16.40 -5.54 7.85
CA LYS A 162 15.90 -6.43 6.77
C LYS A 162 17.03 -6.91 5.86
N GLY A 163 17.96 -6.05 5.53
CA GLY A 163 19.15 -6.41 4.75
C GLY A 163 19.99 -7.50 5.42
N LEU A 164 20.03 -7.52 6.76
CA LEU A 164 20.74 -8.55 7.54
C LEU A 164 19.95 -9.86 7.67
N MET A 165 18.62 -9.81 7.55
CA MET A 165 17.76 -11.00 7.68
C MET A 165 17.66 -11.82 6.37
N GLY A 166 18.04 -11.25 5.24
CA GLY A 166 18.03 -11.91 3.91
C GLY A 166 16.69 -11.83 3.22
#